data_649d21f9c803f47ed8e71ab49901abe0
#
_entry.id   649d21f9c803f47ed8e71ab49901abe0
#
_cell.length_a   1.000
_cell.length_b   1.000
_cell.length_c   1.000
_cell.angle_alpha   90.00
_cell.angle_beta   90.00
_cell.angle_gamma   90.00
#
_symmetry.space_group_name_H-M   'P 1'
#
loop_
_entity.id
_entity.type
_entity.pdbx_description
1 polymer ?
#
loop_
_entity_poly.entity_id
_entity_poly.type
_entity_poly.pdbx_seq_one_letter_code
_entity_poly.pdbx_strand_id
1 'polypeptide(L)'
;ELTVPGIGYIPYGTVDSAAVICNSPSKAFNTAGLQIANIIAPDLRTRAMIDKAINVNEVCDVNPFGVVGLVAAYNAGESWLDALRGYLAENYATLYAFFADRLPCYPVARLEATYLAWIDITASGLDGDAVCSLLADKAHVRIASGSIYGDRDYVRIHFAVPRHVLP
;
A
#
# COMPACT_ATOMS: atom_id res chain seq x y z
N GLU A 1 -1.71 -5.30 7.17
CA GLU A 1 -1.44 -6.42 6.26
C GLU A 1 0.03 -6.50 5.84
N LEU A 2 0.60 -5.42 5.31
CA LEU A 2 1.97 -5.37 4.78
C LEU A 2 2.92 -4.62 5.72
N THR A 3 2.85 -4.91 7.02
CA THR A 3 3.81 -4.39 7.98
C THR A 3 5.17 -5.07 7.79
N VAL A 4 6.24 -4.32 8.02
CA VAL A 4 7.60 -4.87 8.05
C VAL A 4 7.67 -5.95 9.14
N PRO A 5 8.35 -7.11 8.92
CA PRO A 5 8.53 -8.11 9.95
C PRO A 5 9.06 -7.52 11.25
N GLY A 6 8.44 -7.84 12.38
CA GLY A 6 8.77 -7.30 13.69
C GLY A 6 8.05 -5.98 14.06
N ILE A 7 7.36 -5.34 13.13
CA ILE A 7 6.51 -4.18 13.43
C ILE A 7 5.10 -4.67 13.73
N GLY A 8 4.61 -4.35 14.93
CA GLY A 8 3.23 -4.66 15.33
C GLY A 8 2.22 -3.75 14.66
N TYR A 9 1.10 -4.32 14.22
CA TYR A 9 -0.06 -3.57 13.73
C TYR A 9 -1.12 -3.45 14.83
N ILE A 10 -1.59 -2.23 15.05
CA ILE A 10 -2.71 -1.95 15.96
C ILE A 10 -3.95 -1.66 15.11
N PRO A 11 -4.95 -2.56 15.11
CA PRO A 11 -6.20 -2.32 14.39
C PRO A 11 -6.92 -1.08 14.95
N TYR A 12 -7.35 -0.16 14.09
CA TYR A 12 -8.00 1.08 14.53
C TYR A 12 -9.26 0.83 15.39
N GLY A 13 -10.00 -0.24 15.11
CA GLY A 13 -11.16 -0.63 15.92
C GLY A 13 -10.84 -1.03 17.37
N THR A 14 -9.57 -1.25 17.73
CA THR A 14 -9.15 -1.44 19.13
C THR A 14 -8.88 -0.11 19.83
N VAL A 15 -8.71 0.97 19.07
CA VAL A 15 -8.49 2.34 19.57
C VAL A 15 -9.83 3.08 19.65
N ASP A 16 -10.67 2.92 18.65
CA ASP A 16 -12.00 3.52 18.59
C ASP A 16 -13.06 2.46 18.23
N SER A 17 -13.82 2.07 19.22
CA SER A 17 -14.90 1.07 19.07
C SER A 17 -16.10 1.56 18.24
N ALA A 18 -16.21 2.86 17.97
CA ALA A 18 -17.24 3.44 17.12
C ALA A 18 -16.85 3.51 15.65
N ALA A 19 -15.62 3.16 15.30
CA ALA A 19 -15.12 3.25 13.94
C ALA A 19 -15.80 2.27 12.98
N VAL A 20 -16.08 2.73 11.78
CA VAL A 20 -16.39 1.87 10.63
C VAL A 20 -15.06 1.53 9.94
N ILE A 21 -14.78 0.24 9.79
CA ILE A 21 -13.52 -0.24 9.23
C ILE A 21 -13.78 -0.85 7.87
N CYS A 22 -13.01 -0.40 6.87
CA CYS A 22 -12.98 -1.01 5.54
C CYS A 22 -11.65 -1.72 5.35
N ASN A 23 -11.68 -3.01 4.99
CA ASN A 23 -10.49 -3.76 4.64
C ASN A 23 -10.70 -4.62 3.40
N SER A 24 -9.60 -5.03 2.77
CA SER A 24 -9.66 -5.79 1.53
C SER A 24 -8.36 -6.62 1.37
N PRO A 25 -8.44 -7.82 0.78
CA PRO A 25 -7.26 -8.61 0.42
C PRO A 25 -6.50 -8.07 -0.79
N SER A 26 -7.00 -7.02 -1.45
CA SER A 26 -6.55 -6.54 -2.75
C SER A 26 -5.07 -6.26 -2.85
N LYS A 27 -4.46 -5.68 -1.82
CA LYS A 27 -3.03 -5.30 -1.83
C LYS A 27 -2.14 -6.41 -1.27
N ALA A 28 -2.53 -6.99 -0.13
CA ALA A 28 -1.76 -8.04 0.51
C ALA A 28 -1.65 -9.31 -0.35
N PHE A 29 -2.72 -9.66 -1.06
CA PHE A 29 -2.80 -10.90 -1.85
C PHE A 29 -2.85 -10.65 -3.37
N ASN A 30 -2.58 -9.43 -3.81
CA ASN A 30 -2.60 -9.05 -5.24
C ASN A 30 -3.91 -9.43 -5.96
N THR A 31 -5.04 -9.25 -5.27
CA THR A 31 -6.37 -9.65 -5.75
C THR A 31 -7.26 -8.46 -6.13
N ALA A 32 -6.67 -7.32 -6.51
CA ALA A 32 -7.42 -6.10 -6.84
C ALA A 32 -8.47 -6.30 -7.93
N GLY A 33 -8.21 -7.18 -8.91
CA GLY A 33 -9.14 -7.52 -10.00
C GLY A 33 -10.42 -8.21 -9.53
N LEU A 34 -10.44 -8.78 -8.32
CA LEU A 34 -11.63 -9.41 -7.74
C LEU A 34 -12.62 -8.38 -7.15
N GLN A 35 -12.19 -7.15 -6.93
CA GLN A 35 -13.03 -6.01 -6.50
C GLN A 35 -13.89 -6.35 -5.27
N ILE A 36 -13.27 -6.88 -4.22
CA ILE A 36 -13.93 -7.30 -2.99
C ILE A 36 -13.34 -6.59 -1.78
N ALA A 37 -14.20 -6.16 -0.87
CA ALA A 37 -13.81 -5.57 0.41
C ALA A 37 -14.84 -5.90 1.48
N ASN A 38 -14.44 -5.80 2.75
CA ASN A 38 -15.30 -5.89 3.91
C ASN A 38 -15.56 -4.51 4.49
N ILE A 39 -16.79 -4.27 4.92
CA ILE A 39 -17.17 -3.12 5.74
C ILE A 39 -17.60 -3.67 7.12
N ILE A 40 -16.86 -3.31 8.14
CA ILE A 40 -17.09 -3.76 9.52
C ILE A 40 -17.70 -2.58 10.27
N ALA A 41 -18.97 -2.70 10.64
CA ALA A 41 -19.69 -1.67 11.39
C ALA A 41 -19.70 -2.00 12.89
N PRO A 42 -19.61 -0.98 13.77
CA PRO A 42 -19.51 -1.18 15.23
C PRO A 42 -20.82 -1.68 15.85
N ASP A 43 -21.96 -1.36 15.25
CA ASP A 43 -23.28 -1.67 15.79
C ASP A 43 -24.29 -1.95 14.66
N LEU A 44 -25.45 -2.54 15.07
CA LEU A 44 -26.50 -2.93 14.12
C LEU A 44 -27.16 -1.73 13.42
N ARG A 45 -27.24 -0.57 14.06
CA ARG A 45 -27.83 0.63 13.45
C ARG A 45 -26.94 1.16 12.33
N THR A 46 -25.65 1.31 12.60
CA THR A 46 -24.66 1.74 11.62
C THR A 46 -24.59 0.74 10.46
N ARG A 47 -24.60 -0.57 10.76
CA ARG A 47 -24.65 -1.62 9.74
C ARG A 47 -25.89 -1.48 8.84
N ALA A 48 -27.07 -1.30 9.41
CA ALA A 48 -28.30 -1.14 8.64
C ALA A 48 -28.30 0.13 7.77
N MET A 49 -27.70 1.22 8.26
CA MET A 49 -27.55 2.46 7.48
C MET A 49 -26.62 2.25 6.28
N ILE A 50 -25.49 1.57 6.46
CA ILE A 50 -24.52 1.27 5.38
C ILE A 50 -25.19 0.34 4.37
N ASP A 51 -25.81 -0.74 4.84
CA ASP A 51 -26.51 -1.71 3.99
C ASP A 51 -27.58 -1.03 3.13
N LYS A 52 -28.42 -0.17 3.73
CA LYS A 52 -29.38 0.63 3.00
C LYS A 52 -28.74 1.54 1.96
N ALA A 53 -27.63 2.21 2.28
CA ALA A 53 -26.94 3.13 1.38
C ALA A 53 -26.34 2.40 0.15
N ILE A 54 -25.84 1.18 0.35
CA ILE A 54 -25.32 0.34 -0.74
C ILE A 54 -26.47 -0.16 -1.62
N ASN A 55 -27.55 -0.66 -0.99
CA ASN A 55 -28.66 -1.27 -1.72
C ASN A 55 -29.53 -0.26 -2.49
N VAL A 56 -29.60 1.01 -2.04
CA VAL A 56 -30.39 2.06 -2.72
C VAL A 56 -30.00 2.23 -4.20
N ASN A 57 -28.72 2.00 -4.51
CA ASN A 57 -28.21 2.13 -5.88
C ASN A 57 -28.00 0.76 -6.58
N GLU A 58 -28.47 -0.33 -6.00
CA GLU A 58 -28.30 -1.70 -6.51
C GLU A 58 -26.83 -2.07 -6.79
N VAL A 59 -25.91 -1.59 -5.95
CA VAL A 59 -24.46 -1.88 -6.05
C VAL A 59 -23.99 -2.90 -5.02
N CYS A 60 -24.93 -3.63 -4.43
CA CYS A 60 -24.68 -4.61 -3.38
C CYS A 60 -24.15 -5.96 -3.89
N ASP A 61 -24.35 -6.25 -5.17
CA ASP A 61 -23.94 -7.53 -5.73
C ASP A 61 -22.42 -7.61 -5.88
N VAL A 62 -21.82 -8.53 -5.13
CA VAL A 62 -20.39 -8.78 -5.18
C VAL A 62 -20.08 -9.91 -6.15
N ASN A 63 -18.92 -9.81 -6.81
CA ASN A 63 -18.41 -10.89 -7.64
C ASN A 63 -18.23 -12.17 -6.80
N PRO A 64 -18.89 -13.31 -7.14
CA PRO A 64 -18.78 -14.55 -6.38
C PRO A 64 -17.35 -15.08 -6.28
N PHE A 65 -16.52 -14.89 -7.31
CA PHE A 65 -15.09 -15.23 -7.27
C PHE A 65 -14.33 -14.35 -6.27
N GLY A 66 -14.78 -13.11 -6.08
CA GLY A 66 -14.25 -12.20 -5.08
C GLY A 66 -14.46 -12.74 -3.67
N VAL A 67 -15.67 -13.25 -3.38
CA VAL A 67 -15.99 -13.85 -2.07
C VAL A 67 -15.13 -15.09 -1.81
N VAL A 68 -15.05 -16.01 -2.78
CA VAL A 68 -14.22 -17.22 -2.65
C VAL A 68 -12.74 -16.85 -2.48
N GLY A 69 -12.24 -15.89 -3.27
CA GLY A 69 -10.84 -15.43 -3.19
C GLY A 69 -10.52 -14.77 -1.85
N LEU A 70 -11.43 -13.95 -1.32
CA LEU A 70 -11.26 -13.31 0.00
C LEU A 70 -11.22 -14.35 1.12
N VAL A 71 -12.16 -15.31 1.12
CA VAL A 71 -12.21 -16.39 2.12
C VAL A 71 -10.94 -17.24 2.06
N ALA A 72 -10.49 -17.61 0.86
CA ALA A 72 -9.27 -18.39 0.67
C ALA A 72 -8.02 -17.62 1.16
N ALA A 73 -7.91 -16.33 0.80
CA ALA A 73 -6.79 -15.48 1.22
C ALA A 73 -6.68 -15.39 2.74
N TYR A 74 -7.79 -15.12 3.44
CA TYR A 74 -7.75 -14.95 4.89
C TYR A 74 -7.65 -16.26 5.67
N ASN A 75 -8.15 -17.37 5.15
CA ASN A 75 -8.13 -18.66 5.86
C ASN A 75 -6.85 -19.48 5.57
N ALA A 76 -6.20 -19.30 4.43
CA ALA A 76 -5.09 -20.15 3.99
C ALA A 76 -3.88 -19.36 3.44
N GLY A 77 -3.93 -18.03 3.40
CA GLY A 77 -2.89 -17.20 2.79
C GLY A 77 -1.77 -16.72 3.72
N GLU A 78 -1.77 -17.08 5.02
CA GLU A 78 -0.83 -16.57 6.02
C GLU A 78 0.64 -16.80 5.63
N SER A 79 1.00 -18.02 5.30
CA SER A 79 2.38 -18.38 4.93
C SER A 79 2.87 -17.66 3.68
N TRP A 80 1.99 -17.43 2.70
CA TRP A 80 2.29 -16.66 1.51
C TRP A 80 2.51 -15.18 1.86
N LEU A 81 1.67 -14.63 2.72
CA LEU A 81 1.77 -13.23 3.15
C LEU A 81 3.06 -12.98 3.95
N ASP A 82 3.44 -13.91 4.83
CA ASP A 82 4.69 -13.81 5.60
C ASP A 82 5.92 -13.89 4.69
N ALA A 83 5.91 -14.77 3.71
CA ALA A 83 6.97 -14.85 2.70
C ALA A 83 7.05 -13.55 1.89
N LEU A 84 5.92 -12.98 1.49
CA LEU A 84 5.87 -11.69 0.79
C LEU A 84 6.43 -10.56 1.66
N ARG A 85 6.05 -10.49 2.93
CA ARG A 85 6.55 -9.45 3.86
C ARG A 85 8.06 -9.52 4.01
N GLY A 86 8.62 -10.74 4.15
CA GLY A 86 10.07 -10.94 4.16
C GLY A 86 10.74 -10.48 2.86
N TYR A 87 10.19 -10.85 1.72
CA TYR A 87 10.68 -10.43 0.41
C TYR A 87 10.68 -8.91 0.23
N LEU A 88 9.60 -8.26 0.64
CA LEU A 88 9.47 -6.80 0.58
C LEU A 88 10.47 -6.10 1.52
N ALA A 89 10.69 -6.64 2.71
CA ALA A 89 11.67 -6.09 3.65
C ALA A 89 13.09 -6.13 3.09
N GLU A 90 13.47 -7.23 2.41
CA GLU A 90 14.78 -7.34 1.76
C GLU A 90 14.91 -6.40 0.55
N ASN A 91 13.86 -6.27 -0.25
CA ASN A 91 13.83 -5.29 -1.34
C ASN A 91 14.00 -3.86 -0.84
N TYR A 92 13.29 -3.51 0.24
CA TYR A 92 13.44 -2.19 0.86
C TYR A 92 14.85 -1.97 1.41
N ALA A 93 15.44 -2.97 2.07
CA ALA A 93 16.80 -2.87 2.59
C ALA A 93 17.82 -2.61 1.46
N THR A 94 17.65 -3.28 0.30
CA THR A 94 18.48 -3.06 -0.89
C THR A 94 18.34 -1.63 -1.41
N LEU A 95 17.09 -1.15 -1.58
CA LEU A 95 16.82 0.22 -2.01
C LEU A 95 17.38 1.24 -1.02
N TYR A 96 17.15 1.04 0.27
CA TYR A 96 17.64 1.94 1.32
C TYR A 96 19.17 2.03 1.32
N ALA A 97 19.86 0.89 1.23
CA ALA A 97 21.32 0.83 1.18
C ALA A 97 21.88 1.54 -0.06
N PHE A 98 21.23 1.37 -1.22
CA PHE A 98 21.61 2.06 -2.44
C PHE A 98 21.53 3.59 -2.29
N PHE A 99 20.42 4.10 -1.76
CA PHE A 99 20.26 5.54 -1.54
C PHE A 99 21.26 6.07 -0.51
N ALA A 100 21.49 5.34 0.59
CA ALA A 100 22.43 5.74 1.62
C ALA A 100 23.87 5.81 1.10
N ASP A 101 24.28 4.90 0.22
CA ASP A 101 25.63 4.84 -0.35
C ASP A 101 25.81 5.80 -1.53
N ARG A 102 24.88 5.78 -2.49
CA ARG A 102 25.05 6.43 -3.78
C ARG A 102 24.36 7.80 -3.88
N LEU A 103 23.33 8.02 -3.10
CA LEU A 103 22.47 9.20 -3.16
C LEU A 103 22.13 9.75 -1.75
N PRO A 104 23.14 9.97 -0.88
CA PRO A 104 22.89 10.31 0.53
C PRO A 104 22.16 11.64 0.73
N CYS A 105 22.12 12.53 -0.28
CA CYS A 105 21.35 13.77 -0.26
C CYS A 105 19.84 13.56 -0.46
N TYR A 106 19.40 12.35 -0.78
CA TYR A 106 18.00 12.00 -0.98
C TYR A 106 17.58 10.93 0.04
N PRO A 107 17.32 11.31 1.30
CA PRO A 107 17.02 10.35 2.35
C PRO A 107 15.70 9.62 2.08
N VAL A 108 15.70 8.33 2.33
CA VAL A 108 14.51 7.46 2.25
C VAL A 108 13.86 7.41 3.63
N ALA A 109 12.56 7.71 3.70
CA ALA A 109 11.81 7.63 4.94
C ALA A 109 11.77 6.20 5.48
N ARG A 110 11.82 6.06 6.82
CA ARG A 110 11.75 4.76 7.49
C ARG A 110 10.45 4.03 7.10
N LEU A 111 10.58 2.81 6.65
CA LEU A 111 9.44 1.96 6.31
C LEU A 111 8.94 1.20 7.55
N GLU A 112 7.64 1.28 7.81
CA GLU A 112 6.96 0.48 8.84
C GLU A 112 5.93 -0.47 8.22
N ALA A 113 5.40 -0.10 7.06
CA ALA A 113 4.43 -0.90 6.30
C ALA A 113 4.44 -0.52 4.82
N THR A 114 3.71 -1.25 4.02
CA THR A 114 3.53 -1.07 2.58
C THR A 114 4.72 -1.59 1.74
N TYR A 115 4.66 -1.34 0.45
CA TYR A 115 5.71 -1.61 -0.54
C TYR A 115 6.12 -0.34 -1.30
N LEU A 116 5.97 0.81 -0.63
CA LEU A 116 6.15 2.13 -1.21
C LEU A 116 7.21 2.88 -0.41
N ALA A 117 8.34 3.18 -1.04
CA ALA A 117 9.37 4.01 -0.45
C ALA A 117 9.06 5.49 -0.70
N TRP A 118 9.22 6.30 0.33
CA TRP A 118 9.03 7.74 0.30
C TRP A 118 10.38 8.43 0.40
N ILE A 119 10.74 9.25 -0.59
CA ILE A 119 12.09 9.77 -0.76
C ILE A 119 12.04 11.27 -0.80
N ASP A 120 12.78 11.91 0.07
CA ASP A 120 12.99 13.36 0.10
C ASP A 120 13.88 13.76 -1.08
N ILE A 121 13.38 14.66 -1.92
CA ILE A 121 14.09 15.18 -3.10
C ILE A 121 14.43 16.65 -3.00
N THR A 122 14.29 17.27 -1.82
CA THR A 122 14.55 18.69 -1.59
C THR A 122 15.92 19.12 -2.12
N ALA A 123 16.93 18.27 -1.98
CA ALA A 123 18.28 18.53 -2.45
C ALA A 123 18.40 18.67 -3.97
N SER A 124 17.40 18.22 -4.74
CA SER A 124 17.39 18.37 -6.21
C SER A 124 17.11 19.80 -6.67
N GLY A 125 16.48 20.61 -5.84
CA GLY A 125 15.95 21.93 -6.21
C GLY A 125 14.73 21.87 -7.15
N LEU A 126 14.23 20.67 -7.44
CA LEU A 126 13.05 20.41 -8.28
C LEU A 126 11.90 19.90 -7.41
N ASP A 127 10.68 20.08 -7.87
CA ASP A 127 9.54 19.42 -7.27
C ASP A 127 9.32 17.99 -7.81
N GLY A 128 8.46 17.24 -7.13
CA GLY A 128 8.18 15.86 -7.47
C GLY A 128 7.67 15.65 -8.90
N ASP A 129 6.91 16.59 -9.44
CA ASP A 129 6.38 16.51 -10.80
C ASP A 129 7.50 16.68 -11.84
N ALA A 130 8.41 17.64 -11.60
CA ALA A 130 9.57 17.85 -12.46
C ALA A 130 10.54 16.66 -12.40
N VAL A 131 10.80 16.10 -11.21
CA VAL A 131 11.63 14.89 -11.06
C VAL A 131 11.00 13.69 -11.78
N CYS A 132 9.70 13.47 -11.63
CA CYS A 132 8.99 12.39 -12.32
C CYS A 132 9.08 12.53 -13.84
N SER A 133 8.89 13.75 -14.37
CA SER A 133 9.02 14.03 -15.81
C SER A 133 10.44 13.79 -16.30
N LEU A 134 11.44 14.28 -15.57
CA LEU A 134 12.85 14.09 -15.89
C LEU A 134 13.23 12.60 -15.97
N LEU A 135 12.81 11.81 -14.98
CA LEU A 135 13.11 10.38 -14.94
C LEU A 135 12.37 9.61 -16.05
N ALA A 136 11.12 9.98 -16.35
CA ALA A 136 10.39 9.37 -17.44
C ALA A 136 11.06 9.63 -18.80
N ASP A 137 11.49 10.87 -19.05
CA ASP A 137 12.04 11.29 -20.34
C ASP A 137 13.49 10.82 -20.54
N LYS A 138 14.31 10.84 -19.49
CA LYS A 138 15.75 10.55 -19.60
C LYS A 138 16.13 9.12 -19.24
N ALA A 139 15.42 8.51 -18.30
CA ALA A 139 15.74 7.19 -17.80
C ALA A 139 14.65 6.13 -18.12
N HIS A 140 13.52 6.53 -18.70
CA HIS A 140 12.36 5.68 -18.95
C HIS A 140 11.81 5.02 -17.68
N VAL A 141 12.00 5.67 -16.52
CA VAL A 141 11.54 5.22 -15.22
C VAL A 141 10.34 6.06 -14.78
N ARG A 142 9.24 5.39 -14.46
CA ARG A 142 8.03 6.03 -13.93
C ARG A 142 7.91 5.82 -12.44
N ILE A 143 7.88 6.92 -11.69
CA ILE A 143 7.61 6.98 -10.26
C ILE A 143 6.43 7.92 -10.00
N ALA A 144 5.95 7.99 -8.77
CA ALA A 144 4.85 8.88 -8.42
C ALA A 144 5.38 10.14 -7.71
N SER A 145 4.88 11.30 -8.12
CA SER A 145 5.12 12.56 -7.43
C SER A 145 4.42 12.58 -6.07
N GLY A 146 5.08 13.16 -5.07
CA GLY A 146 4.51 13.43 -3.77
C GLY A 146 3.40 14.49 -3.80
N SER A 147 3.37 15.35 -4.81
CA SER A 147 2.36 16.41 -4.99
C SER A 147 0.94 15.88 -4.88
N ILE A 148 0.65 14.69 -5.46
CA ILE A 148 -0.68 14.06 -5.40
C ILE A 148 -1.06 13.56 -3.99
N TYR A 149 -0.09 13.51 -3.08
CA TYR A 149 -0.25 13.11 -1.67
C TYR A 149 -0.07 14.29 -0.71
N GLY A 150 0.06 15.51 -1.24
CA GLY A 150 0.15 16.75 -0.46
C GLY A 150 1.56 17.21 -0.14
N ASP A 151 2.60 16.56 -0.66
CA ASP A 151 3.99 16.96 -0.41
C ASP A 151 4.82 16.93 -1.71
N ARG A 152 5.07 18.11 -2.27
CA ARG A 152 5.81 18.29 -3.54
C ARG A 152 7.31 18.02 -3.43
N ASP A 153 7.86 17.98 -2.23
CA ASP A 153 9.29 17.80 -1.98
C ASP A 153 9.69 16.33 -1.89
N TYR A 154 8.74 15.43 -2.17
CA TYR A 154 8.91 13.98 -2.14
C TYR A 154 8.53 13.30 -3.44
N VAL A 155 9.11 12.11 -3.64
CA VAL A 155 8.66 11.14 -4.64
C VAL A 155 8.43 9.78 -4.01
N ARG A 156 7.57 8.98 -4.63
CA ARG A 156 7.22 7.64 -4.16
C ARG A 156 7.69 6.59 -5.15
N ILE A 157 8.51 5.65 -4.67
CA ILE A 157 8.98 4.50 -5.45
C ILE A 157 8.26 3.23 -4.99
N HIS A 158 7.74 2.47 -5.94
CA HIS A 158 7.20 1.14 -5.75
C HIS A 158 8.31 0.11 -5.83
N PHE A 159 8.58 -0.63 -4.74
CA PHE A 159 9.66 -1.61 -4.68
C PHE A 159 9.20 -3.08 -4.63
N ALA A 160 7.89 -3.35 -4.76
CA ALA A 160 7.39 -4.72 -4.92
C ALA A 160 7.62 -5.20 -6.36
N VAL A 161 8.87 -5.39 -6.70
CA VAL A 161 9.36 -5.82 -8.01
C VAL A 161 10.29 -7.03 -7.85
N PRO A 162 10.54 -7.81 -8.90
CA PRO A 162 11.59 -8.83 -8.86
C PRO A 162 12.95 -8.21 -8.54
N ARG A 163 13.76 -8.88 -7.71
CA ARG A 163 15.04 -8.34 -7.21
C ARG A 163 16.00 -7.88 -8.30
N HIS A 164 16.01 -8.56 -9.45
CA HIS A 164 16.88 -8.18 -10.57
C HIS A 164 16.53 -6.84 -11.21
N VAL A 165 15.39 -6.24 -10.84
CA VAL A 165 14.97 -4.89 -11.29
C VAL A 165 15.47 -3.81 -10.33
N LEU A 166 15.82 -4.18 -9.10
CA LEU A 166 16.42 -3.28 -8.12
C LEU A 166 17.92 -3.12 -8.42
N PRO A 167 18.53 -1.97 -8.07
CA PRO A 167 19.97 -1.73 -8.28
C PRO A 167 20.84 -2.70 -7.49
#